data_8fa890415f547ded3b579ef28e7d34ed
#
_entry.id   8fa890415f547ded3b579ef28e7d34ed
#
_cell.length_a   1.000
_cell.length_b   1.000
_cell.length_c   1.000
_cell.angle_alpha   90.00
_cell.angle_beta   90.00
_cell.angle_gamma   90.00
#
_symmetry.space_group_name_H-M   'P 1'
#
loop_
_entity.id
_entity.type
_entity.pdbx_description
1 polymer ?
#
loop_
_entity_poly.entity_id
_entity_poly.type
_entity_poly.pdbx_seq_one_letter_code
_entity_poly.pdbx_strand_id
1 'polypeptide(L)'
;ATYGKTLLFNADYQSVFAGYLIRLNFDNDKLLNEYYWVFAQSDNYIKQKESLVQGGGQPQFNANAIKKLQIPLPPLSVQQEIVAQIEAEQEMVAGNKKLIEIYEQKIKDKIGEVWGEE
;
A
#
# COMPACT_ATOMS: atom_id res chain seq x y z
N ALA A 1 2.26 -12.32 -8.92
CA ALA A 1 3.18 -12.74 -7.85
C ALA A 1 2.95 -11.91 -6.58
N THR A 2 3.11 -12.55 -5.43
CA THR A 2 2.85 -11.90 -4.12
C THR A 2 4.12 -11.40 -3.42
N TYR A 3 5.31 -11.71 -3.96
CA TYR A 3 6.57 -11.26 -3.39
C TYR A 3 6.73 -9.74 -3.43
N GLY A 4 7.42 -9.17 -2.45
CA GLY A 4 7.71 -7.74 -2.37
C GLY A 4 6.52 -6.85 -2.06
N LYS A 5 5.37 -7.41 -1.67
CA LYS A 5 4.26 -6.63 -1.12
C LYS A 5 4.62 -6.10 0.26
N THR A 6 4.20 -4.90 0.54
CA THR A 6 4.48 -4.21 1.81
C THR A 6 3.21 -3.92 2.57
N LEU A 7 3.31 -3.93 3.88
CA LEU A 7 2.26 -3.54 4.80
C LEU A 7 2.82 -2.53 5.79
N LEU A 8 2.13 -1.41 5.95
CA LEU A 8 2.41 -0.48 7.03
C LEU A 8 1.67 -0.94 8.29
N PHE A 9 2.43 -1.32 9.31
CA PHE A 9 1.88 -1.75 10.59
C PHE A 9 1.87 -0.57 11.57
N ASN A 10 0.69 -0.17 12.00
CA ASN A 10 0.46 0.98 12.89
C ASN A 10 -0.49 0.66 14.06
N ALA A 11 -0.61 -0.61 14.43
CA ALA A 11 -1.47 -1.01 15.54
C ALA A 11 -0.78 -0.81 16.90
N ASP A 12 -1.56 -0.46 17.92
CA ASP A 12 -1.10 -0.17 19.28
C ASP A 12 -0.96 -1.44 20.15
N TYR A 13 -0.88 -2.60 19.55
CA TYR A 13 -0.74 -3.88 20.27
C TYR A 13 0.50 -4.65 19.82
N GLN A 14 1.03 -5.44 20.72
CA GLN A 14 2.13 -6.34 20.38
C GLN A 14 1.63 -7.44 19.45
N SER A 15 2.38 -7.69 18.40
CA SER A 15 2.11 -8.77 17.46
C SER A 15 3.38 -9.48 17.05
N VAL A 16 3.24 -10.74 16.67
CA VAL A 16 4.30 -11.53 16.05
C VAL A 16 3.97 -11.72 14.57
N PHE A 17 5.01 -11.88 13.76
CA PHE A 17 4.85 -12.10 12.33
C PHE A 17 5.45 -13.46 11.91
N ALA A 18 4.93 -14.00 10.81
CA ALA A 18 5.39 -15.26 10.28
C ALA A 18 6.84 -15.18 9.78
N GLY A 19 7.57 -16.29 9.87
CA GLY A 19 8.99 -16.34 9.55
C GLY A 19 9.37 -16.03 8.10
N TYR A 20 8.39 -15.98 7.19
CA TYR A 20 8.59 -15.58 5.80
C TYR A 20 8.39 -14.08 5.55
N LEU A 21 8.01 -13.32 6.57
CA LEU A 21 7.90 -11.86 6.51
C LEU A 21 9.20 -11.22 6.97
N ILE A 22 9.53 -10.09 6.38
CA ILE A 22 10.70 -9.30 6.74
C ILE A 22 10.23 -8.00 7.34
N ARG A 23 10.59 -7.76 8.59
CA ARG A 23 10.35 -6.49 9.25
C ARG A 23 11.41 -5.49 8.84
N LEU A 24 10.97 -4.30 8.41
CA LEU A 24 11.83 -3.19 8.09
C LEU A 24 11.76 -2.14 9.20
N ASN A 25 12.91 -1.77 9.71
CA ASN A 25 13.07 -0.69 10.68
C ASN A 25 13.97 0.38 10.06
N PHE A 26 13.47 1.60 9.98
CA PHE A 26 14.20 2.72 9.40
C PHE A 26 14.66 3.71 10.47
N ASP A 27 15.73 4.42 10.17
CA ASP A 27 16.09 5.64 10.87
C ASP A 27 15.07 6.73 10.49
N ASN A 28 14.12 6.99 11.37
CA ASN A 28 13.03 7.93 11.11
C ASN A 28 13.50 9.40 11.04
N ASP A 29 14.75 9.69 11.38
CA ASP A 29 15.35 11.01 11.13
C ASP A 29 15.73 11.21 9.65
N LYS A 30 15.68 10.14 8.86
CA LYS A 30 16.04 10.17 7.43
C LYS A 30 14.91 9.67 6.53
N LEU A 31 14.22 8.62 6.94
CA LEU A 31 13.20 7.93 6.15
C LEU A 31 12.00 7.59 7.02
N LEU A 32 10.86 8.16 6.71
CA LEU A 32 9.59 7.82 7.36
C LEU A 32 9.06 6.48 6.88
N ASN A 33 8.50 5.68 7.79
CA ASN A 33 7.88 4.39 7.47
C ASN A 33 6.75 4.56 6.45
N GLU A 34 5.92 5.58 6.61
CA GLU A 34 4.80 5.91 5.73
C GLU A 34 5.29 6.30 4.34
N TYR A 35 6.38 7.05 4.24
CA TYR A 35 6.98 7.42 2.96
C TYR A 35 7.53 6.19 2.22
N TYR A 36 8.20 5.28 2.93
CA TYR A 36 8.64 4.02 2.33
C TYR A 36 7.45 3.21 1.79
N TRP A 37 6.37 3.13 2.55
CA TRP A 37 5.16 2.43 2.12
C TRP A 37 4.56 3.06 0.85
N VAL A 38 4.53 4.39 0.74
CA VAL A 38 4.11 5.09 -0.48
C VAL A 38 5.06 4.77 -1.64
N PHE A 39 6.37 4.84 -1.42
CA PHE A 39 7.37 4.46 -2.43
C PHE A 39 7.17 3.02 -2.93
N ALA A 40 6.85 2.10 -2.04
CA ALA A 40 6.62 0.70 -2.36
C ALA A 40 5.35 0.45 -3.21
N GLN A 41 4.50 1.44 -3.42
CA GLN A 41 3.38 1.41 -4.37
C GLN A 41 3.74 1.98 -5.75
N SER A 42 4.92 2.55 -5.91
CA SER A 42 5.34 3.22 -7.14
C SER A 42 5.83 2.26 -8.21
N ASP A 43 5.73 2.69 -9.46
CA ASP A 43 6.30 1.97 -10.60
C ASP A 43 7.82 1.80 -10.48
N ASN A 44 8.50 2.77 -9.88
CA ASN A 44 9.93 2.70 -9.63
C ASN A 44 10.29 1.52 -8.73
N TYR A 45 9.57 1.36 -7.62
CA TYR A 45 9.75 0.21 -6.73
C TYR A 45 9.49 -1.11 -7.46
N ILE A 46 8.41 -1.19 -8.22
CA ILE A 46 8.03 -2.40 -8.97
C ILE A 46 9.14 -2.81 -9.94
N LYS A 47 9.66 -1.86 -10.71
CA LYS A 47 10.76 -2.11 -11.65
C LYS A 47 12.04 -2.57 -10.95
N GLN A 48 12.42 -1.92 -9.85
CA GLN A 48 13.57 -2.33 -9.06
C GLN A 48 13.38 -3.72 -8.45
N LYS A 49 12.22 -3.98 -7.89
CA LYS A 49 11.86 -5.28 -7.32
C LYS A 49 12.02 -6.40 -8.36
N GLU A 50 11.46 -6.22 -9.55
CA GLU A 50 11.55 -7.19 -10.63
C GLU A 50 13.00 -7.45 -11.07
N SER A 51 13.83 -6.41 -11.13
CA SER A 51 15.24 -6.55 -11.50
C SER A 51 16.09 -7.20 -10.41
N LEU A 52 15.68 -7.11 -9.15
CA LEU A 52 16.42 -7.62 -8.00
C LEU A 52 15.98 -9.04 -7.57
N VAL A 53 14.91 -9.56 -8.14
CA VAL A 53 14.45 -10.92 -7.85
C VAL A 53 15.46 -11.93 -8.38
N GLN A 54 15.86 -12.86 -7.50
CA GLN A 54 16.78 -13.93 -7.81
C GLN A 54 16.09 -15.29 -7.73
N GLY A 55 16.45 -16.19 -8.62
CA GLY A 55 16.04 -17.59 -8.59
C GLY A 55 15.27 -18.04 -9.82
N GLY A 56 15.63 -19.23 -10.32
CA GLY A 56 15.00 -19.88 -11.48
C GLY A 56 13.86 -20.79 -11.05
N GLY A 57 12.94 -20.51 -10.31
CA GLY A 57 11.82 -21.33 -9.87
C GLY A 57 10.80 -20.49 -9.11
N GLN A 58 10.97 -20.34 -7.82
CA GLN A 58 10.12 -19.47 -7.02
C GLN A 58 10.81 -18.12 -6.84
N PRO A 59 10.24 -17.00 -7.37
CA PRO A 59 10.82 -15.67 -7.18
C PRO A 59 10.94 -15.32 -5.71
N GLN A 60 12.12 -14.88 -5.28
CA GLN A 60 12.37 -14.46 -3.90
C GLN A 60 12.87 -13.02 -3.87
N PHE A 61 12.21 -12.22 -3.08
CA PHE A 61 12.61 -10.86 -2.75
C PHE A 61 13.03 -10.81 -1.29
N ASN A 62 14.29 -11.13 -1.04
CA ASN A 62 14.84 -11.31 0.30
C ASN A 62 15.44 -10.02 0.86
N ALA A 63 15.95 -10.07 2.10
CA ALA A 63 16.54 -8.93 2.78
C ALA A 63 17.74 -8.34 2.02
N ASN A 64 18.54 -9.15 1.34
CA ASN A 64 19.67 -8.67 0.55
C ASN A 64 19.21 -7.90 -0.69
N ALA A 65 18.13 -8.32 -1.32
CA ALA A 65 17.52 -7.59 -2.42
C ALA A 65 16.93 -6.24 -1.94
N ILE A 66 16.23 -6.25 -0.80
CA ILE A 66 15.65 -5.03 -0.21
C ILE A 66 16.74 -3.99 0.08
N LYS A 67 17.90 -4.40 0.58
CA LYS A 67 19.04 -3.50 0.84
C LYS A 67 19.62 -2.85 -0.41
N LYS A 68 19.36 -3.38 -1.58
CA LYS A 68 19.81 -2.82 -2.87
C LYS A 68 18.84 -1.83 -3.47
N LEU A 69 17.64 -1.68 -2.91
CA LEU A 69 16.68 -0.69 -3.37
C LEU A 69 17.25 0.72 -3.25
N GLN A 70 17.04 1.50 -4.29
CA GLN A 70 17.39 2.92 -4.32
C GLN A 70 16.13 3.74 -4.12
N ILE A 71 16.08 4.46 -3.01
CA ILE A 71 14.90 5.22 -2.60
C ILE A 71 15.23 6.71 -2.72
N PRO A 72 14.43 7.50 -3.46
CA PRO A 72 14.54 8.95 -3.39
C PRO A 72 14.35 9.42 -1.95
N LEU A 73 15.27 10.21 -1.44
CA LEU A 73 15.29 10.60 -0.04
C LEU A 73 15.24 12.13 0.12
N PRO A 74 14.08 12.76 -0.14
CA PRO A 74 13.93 14.19 0.09
C PRO A 74 13.97 14.50 1.60
N PRO A 75 14.06 15.78 1.99
CA PRO A 75 13.93 16.17 3.39
C PRO A 75 12.65 15.63 4.03
N LEU A 76 12.66 15.40 5.35
CA LEU A 76 11.50 14.83 6.07
C LEU A 76 10.22 15.64 5.88
N SER A 77 10.31 16.96 5.80
CA SER A 77 9.15 17.82 5.53
C SER A 77 8.49 17.51 4.19
N VAL A 78 9.27 17.24 3.16
CA VAL A 78 8.76 16.86 1.84
C VAL A 78 8.18 15.44 1.88
N GLN A 79 8.81 14.51 2.58
CA GLN A 79 8.26 13.16 2.80
C GLN A 79 6.89 13.24 3.48
N GLN A 80 6.74 14.08 4.51
CA GLN A 80 5.48 14.30 5.22
C GLN A 80 4.39 14.88 4.31
N GLU A 81 4.74 15.84 3.47
CA GLU A 81 3.81 16.41 2.49
C GLU A 81 3.31 15.37 1.49
N ILE A 82 4.20 14.53 0.97
CA ILE A 82 3.84 13.46 0.04
C ILE A 82 2.91 12.45 0.71
N VAL A 83 3.23 12.02 1.94
CA VAL A 83 2.40 11.10 2.71
C VAL A 83 1.00 11.69 2.95
N ALA A 84 0.92 12.93 3.39
CA ALA A 84 -0.34 13.61 3.65
C ALA A 84 -1.21 13.73 2.38
N GLN A 85 -0.61 14.05 1.25
CA GLN A 85 -1.31 14.12 -0.03
C GLN A 85 -1.87 12.76 -0.45
N ILE A 86 -1.08 11.70 -0.35
CA ILE A 86 -1.52 10.34 -0.71
C ILE A 86 -2.64 9.84 0.22
N GLU A 87 -2.53 10.09 1.52
CA GLU A 87 -3.58 9.74 2.49
C GLU A 87 -4.90 10.46 2.18
N ALA A 88 -4.85 11.77 1.87
CA ALA A 88 -6.04 12.53 1.49
C ALA A 88 -6.68 11.99 0.20
N GLU A 89 -5.89 11.64 -0.80
CA GLU A 89 -6.38 11.05 -2.04
C GLU A 89 -6.99 9.67 -1.82
N GLN A 90 -6.41 8.85 -0.94
CA GLN A 90 -6.98 7.54 -0.57
C GLN A 90 -8.32 7.67 0.16
N GLU A 91 -8.49 8.66 1.01
CA GLU A 91 -9.79 8.97 1.64
C GLU A 91 -10.85 9.36 0.62
N MET A 92 -10.50 10.16 -0.39
CA MET A 92 -11.39 10.50 -1.48
C MET A 92 -11.84 9.28 -2.29
N VAL A 93 -10.91 8.37 -2.61
CA VAL A 93 -11.21 7.12 -3.32
C VAL A 93 -12.16 6.25 -2.49
N ALA A 94 -11.91 6.10 -1.20
CA ALA A 94 -12.76 5.33 -0.30
C ALA A 94 -14.18 5.94 -0.20
N GLY A 95 -14.28 7.27 -0.12
CA GLY A 95 -15.55 7.99 -0.14
C GLY A 95 -16.33 7.81 -1.44
N ASN A 96 -15.65 7.86 -2.58
CA ASN A 96 -16.27 7.62 -3.89
C ASN A 96 -16.78 6.18 -4.06
N LYS A 97 -16.04 5.18 -3.59
CA LYS A 97 -16.49 3.79 -3.59
C LYS A 97 -17.76 3.61 -2.77
N LYS A 98 -17.80 4.17 -1.58
CA LYS A 98 -18.98 4.14 -0.71
C LYS A 98 -20.18 4.81 -1.37
N LEU A 99 -19.97 5.93 -2.04
CA LEU A 99 -21.02 6.66 -2.77
C LEU A 99 -21.60 5.82 -3.92
N ILE A 100 -20.76 5.14 -4.68
CA ILE A 100 -21.19 4.22 -5.73
C ILE A 100 -22.07 3.11 -5.17
N GLU A 101 -21.67 2.47 -4.08
CA GLU A 101 -22.46 1.43 -3.40
C GLU A 101 -23.85 1.94 -2.98
N ILE A 102 -23.92 3.14 -2.41
CA ILE A 102 -25.19 3.78 -2.03
C ILE A 102 -26.10 3.97 -3.24
N TYR A 103 -25.57 4.50 -4.35
CA TYR A 103 -26.37 4.72 -5.55
C TYR A 103 -26.80 3.43 -6.24
N GLU A 104 -25.97 2.41 -6.24
CA GLU A 104 -26.35 1.09 -6.74
C GLU A 104 -27.52 0.50 -5.94
N GLN A 105 -27.50 0.63 -4.62
CA GLN A 105 -28.59 0.17 -3.78
C GLN A 105 -29.87 0.99 -4.03
N LYS A 106 -29.78 2.30 -4.16
CA LYS A 106 -30.93 3.14 -4.49
C LYS A 106 -31.58 2.78 -5.82
N ILE A 107 -30.78 2.45 -6.82
CA ILE A 107 -31.28 2.00 -8.13
C ILE A 107 -32.04 0.68 -7.98
N LYS A 108 -31.49 -0.29 -7.26
CA LYS A 108 -32.17 -1.58 -7.00
C LYS A 108 -33.50 -1.40 -6.27
N ASP A 109 -33.50 -0.58 -5.23
CA ASP A 109 -34.72 -0.29 -4.44
C ASP A 109 -35.76 0.36 -5.31
N LYS A 110 -35.40 1.29 -6.16
CA LYS A 110 -36.35 1.98 -7.04
C LYS A 110 -36.93 1.07 -8.12
N ILE A 111 -36.12 0.21 -8.70
CA ILE A 111 -36.59 -0.79 -9.67
C ILE A 111 -37.56 -1.79 -8.99
N GLY A 112 -37.20 -2.28 -7.81
CA GLY A 112 -38.08 -3.19 -7.04
C GLY A 112 -39.41 -2.54 -6.70
N GLU A 113 -39.39 -1.27 -6.29
CA GLU A 113 -40.62 -0.50 -6.00
C GLU A 113 -41.54 -0.34 -7.22
N VAL A 114 -40.96 -0.01 -8.38
CA VAL A 114 -41.71 0.22 -9.63
C VAL A 114 -42.24 -1.10 -10.23
N TRP A 115 -41.48 -2.18 -10.12
CA TRP A 115 -41.80 -3.48 -10.74
C TRP A 115 -42.45 -4.45 -9.78
N GLY A 116 -42.68 -4.06 -8.52
CA GLY A 116 -43.30 -4.91 -7.53
C GLY A 116 -42.43 -6.07 -7.03
N GLU A 117 -41.12 -5.97 -7.19
CA GLU A 117 -40.13 -6.89 -6.60
C GLU A 117 -39.89 -6.54 -5.13
N GLU A 118 -39.94 -7.53 -4.26
CA GLU A 118 -39.61 -7.39 -2.85
C GLU A 118 -38.19 -7.89 -2.53
#